data_8215577c16a00497ebca37e2628fc9bd
#
_entry.id   8215577c16a00497ebca37e2628fc9bd
#
_cell.length_a   1.000
_cell.length_b   1.000
_cell.length_c   1.000
_cell.angle_alpha   90.00
_cell.angle_beta   90.00
_cell.angle_gamma   90.00
#
_symmetry.space_group_name_H-M   'P 1'
#
loop_
_entity.id
_entity.type
_entity.pdbx_description
1 polymer ?
#
loop_
_entity_poly.entity_id
_entity_poly.type
_entity_poly.pdbx_seq_one_letter_code
_entity_poly.pdbx_strand_id
1 'polypeptide(L)'
;MASNKNRKVSRKKSRKKLWLAIGVIAIVVIVIGAYQVLGQSANQTPSPSATPTSSPSSSTDNEYTNSTKVLLQTSMGNITIELRNDMPITAGNFKSLVQKGTYNGTIFHRVIANFMIQGGDPTGTGYGDPSIPTIKDEFTSDNHNVRGTIAMANTGQPNSGSSQFFINVVDNSNRYASFDTSYPVFGKVVSGMDVVDNIASVATDANDRPLQNVTIISATILP
;
A
#
# COMPACT_ATOMS: atom_id res chain seq x y z
N MET A 1 -2.94 -12.78 -69.87
CA MET A 1 -3.96 -13.21 -68.89
C MET A 1 -3.25 -14.08 -67.86
N ALA A 2 -2.96 -13.60 -66.69
CA ALA A 2 -2.55 -14.39 -65.54
C ALA A 2 -2.98 -13.70 -64.24
N SER A 3 -3.70 -14.41 -63.48
CA SER A 3 -4.64 -14.09 -62.43
C SER A 3 -3.99 -13.59 -61.11
N ASN A 4 -4.59 -12.55 -60.60
CA ASN A 4 -4.34 -11.92 -59.32
C ASN A 4 -5.04 -12.72 -58.19
N LYS A 5 -4.32 -13.59 -57.49
CA LYS A 5 -4.92 -14.47 -56.45
C LYS A 5 -4.01 -14.69 -55.23
N ASN A 6 -3.38 -13.65 -54.64
CA ASN A 6 -2.62 -13.82 -53.41
C ASN A 6 -2.55 -12.55 -52.54
N ARG A 7 -3.71 -11.96 -52.18
CA ARG A 7 -3.73 -10.77 -51.30
C ARG A 7 -4.79 -10.80 -50.21
N LYS A 8 -5.22 -11.95 -49.72
CA LYS A 8 -6.29 -12.03 -48.70
C LYS A 8 -5.99 -12.87 -47.45
N VAL A 9 -4.77 -13.36 -47.22
CA VAL A 9 -4.50 -14.27 -46.08
C VAL A 9 -3.71 -13.62 -44.94
N SER A 10 -3.13 -12.41 -45.11
CA SER A 10 -2.24 -11.82 -44.10
C SER A 10 -2.91 -10.92 -43.05
N ARG A 11 -4.20 -10.66 -43.09
CA ARG A 11 -4.85 -9.71 -42.15
C ARG A 11 -5.60 -10.35 -40.96
N LYS A 12 -5.64 -11.69 -40.87
CA LYS A 12 -6.41 -12.39 -39.82
C LYS A 12 -5.58 -12.88 -38.61
N LYS A 13 -4.25 -12.82 -38.66
CA LYS A 13 -3.36 -13.30 -37.57
C LYS A 13 -2.93 -12.21 -36.56
N SER A 14 -3.12 -10.93 -36.86
CA SER A 14 -2.68 -9.83 -35.99
C SER A 14 -3.70 -9.46 -34.90
N ARG A 15 -4.97 -9.80 -35.04
CA ARG A 15 -6.01 -9.43 -34.07
C ARG A 15 -6.14 -10.36 -32.87
N LYS A 16 -5.59 -11.58 -32.92
CA LYS A 16 -5.65 -12.55 -31.81
C LYS A 16 -4.56 -12.36 -30.75
N LYS A 17 -3.47 -11.65 -31.04
CA LYS A 17 -2.39 -11.36 -30.08
C LYS A 17 -2.63 -10.09 -29.25
N LEU A 18 -3.58 -9.23 -29.65
CA LEU A 18 -3.90 -7.99 -28.93
C LEU A 18 -4.94 -8.18 -27.80
N TRP A 19 -5.65 -9.32 -27.79
CA TRP A 19 -6.67 -9.62 -26.78
C TRP A 19 -6.17 -10.43 -25.58
N LEU A 20 -4.92 -10.94 -25.64
CA LEU A 20 -4.31 -11.70 -24.54
C LEU A 20 -3.51 -10.83 -23.56
N ALA A 21 -3.26 -9.56 -23.88
CA ALA A 21 -2.57 -8.62 -22.99
C ALA A 21 -3.50 -7.79 -22.10
N ILE A 22 -4.82 -7.87 -22.30
CA ILE A 22 -5.82 -7.09 -21.54
C ILE A 22 -6.47 -7.92 -20.41
N GLY A 23 -6.20 -9.23 -20.35
CA GLY A 23 -6.87 -10.16 -19.45
C GLY A 23 -6.31 -10.28 -18.03
N VAL A 24 -5.19 -9.63 -17.68
CA VAL A 24 -4.51 -9.85 -16.39
C VAL A 24 -4.72 -8.68 -15.38
N ILE A 25 -5.33 -7.58 -15.80
CA ILE A 25 -5.53 -6.39 -14.95
C ILE A 25 -6.92 -6.39 -14.24
N ALA A 26 -7.80 -7.36 -14.54
CA ALA A 26 -9.21 -7.30 -14.12
C ALA A 26 -9.59 -8.18 -12.91
N ILE A 27 -8.65 -8.83 -12.20
CA ILE A 27 -9.02 -9.81 -11.14
C ILE A 27 -8.96 -9.24 -9.72
N VAL A 28 -8.66 -7.96 -9.52
CA VAL A 28 -8.68 -7.35 -8.16
C VAL A 28 -9.93 -6.48 -7.89
N VAL A 29 -10.86 -6.32 -8.85
CA VAL A 29 -11.99 -5.37 -8.74
C VAL A 29 -13.35 -6.02 -8.53
N ILE A 30 -13.52 -7.34 -8.56
CA ILE A 30 -14.86 -7.95 -8.48
C ILE A 30 -14.95 -8.89 -7.28
N VAL A 31 -15.06 -8.38 -6.07
CA VAL A 31 -15.86 -8.92 -4.95
C VAL A 31 -16.21 -7.78 -3.98
N ILE A 32 -16.86 -6.72 -4.45
CA ILE A 32 -17.56 -5.79 -3.56
C ILE A 32 -18.95 -5.56 -4.16
N GLY A 33 -19.87 -6.41 -3.80
CA GLY A 33 -21.28 -6.20 -4.10
C GLY A 33 -22.13 -7.37 -3.69
N ALA A 34 -22.44 -7.50 -2.44
CA ALA A 34 -23.67 -8.05 -1.91
C ALA A 34 -23.51 -8.49 -0.45
N TYR A 35 -23.76 -7.61 0.49
CA TYR A 35 -24.46 -7.93 1.74
C TYR A 35 -25.02 -6.61 2.27
N GLN A 36 -26.18 -6.28 1.78
CA GLN A 36 -27.12 -5.36 2.44
C GLN A 36 -28.15 -6.22 3.18
N VAL A 37 -28.47 -5.76 4.40
CA VAL A 37 -29.77 -5.79 5.07
C VAL A 37 -30.07 -6.97 5.98
N LEU A 38 -30.26 -6.63 7.20
CA LEU A 38 -31.43 -6.63 8.11
C LEU A 38 -30.87 -6.67 9.52
N GLY A 39 -30.92 -5.67 10.33
CA GLY A 39 -32.07 -5.01 10.94
C GLY A 39 -32.37 -5.65 12.27
N GLN A 40 -32.05 -4.98 13.39
CA GLN A 40 -33.05 -4.76 14.43
C GLN A 40 -32.51 -3.91 15.59
N SER A 41 -33.31 -2.93 15.89
CA SER A 41 -33.28 -2.03 17.02
C SER A 41 -33.43 -2.77 18.32
N ALA A 42 -32.62 -2.44 19.35
CA ALA A 42 -33.04 -2.61 20.74
C ALA A 42 -32.39 -1.48 21.58
N ASN A 43 -33.26 -0.69 22.08
CA ASN A 43 -33.17 0.41 23.02
C ASN A 43 -32.66 -0.10 24.36
N GLN A 44 -31.58 0.48 24.96
CA GLN A 44 -31.37 0.44 26.41
C GLN A 44 -30.67 1.72 26.89
N THR A 45 -31.30 2.31 27.88
CA THR A 45 -31.09 3.52 28.63
C THR A 45 -29.79 3.48 29.46
N PRO A 46 -29.17 4.65 29.79
CA PRO A 46 -27.87 4.72 30.44
C PRO A 46 -27.95 4.59 31.95
N SER A 47 -26.94 4.03 32.56
CA SER A 47 -26.67 4.15 34.03
C SER A 47 -25.18 4.32 34.29
N PRO A 48 -24.77 4.89 35.44
CA PRO A 48 -23.74 5.91 35.48
C PRO A 48 -22.35 5.42 35.93
N SER A 49 -21.40 6.27 35.54
CA SER A 49 -20.13 6.60 36.23
C SER A 49 -19.39 5.51 37.01
N ALA A 50 -18.24 5.09 36.45
CA ALA A 50 -17.15 4.58 37.27
C ALA A 50 -15.83 5.27 36.81
N THR A 51 -15.18 5.90 37.75
CA THR A 51 -13.89 6.58 37.72
C THR A 51 -12.80 5.65 37.14
N PRO A 52 -11.93 6.10 36.21
CA PRO A 52 -10.80 5.27 35.75
C PRO A 52 -9.70 5.27 36.82
N THR A 53 -9.52 4.14 37.48
CA THR A 53 -8.30 3.80 38.19
C THR A 53 -7.20 3.51 37.18
N SER A 54 -6.21 4.37 37.09
CA SER A 54 -4.99 4.18 36.33
C SER A 54 -4.12 3.09 36.97
N SER A 55 -4.11 1.91 36.38
CA SER A 55 -3.03 0.94 36.61
C SER A 55 -2.00 1.12 35.50
N PRO A 56 -0.70 1.21 35.84
CA PRO A 56 0.33 1.25 34.82
C PRO A 56 0.46 -0.13 34.18
N SER A 57 0.01 -0.24 32.96
CA SER A 57 0.34 -1.38 32.10
C SER A 57 1.83 -1.29 31.77
N SER A 58 2.61 -2.18 32.32
CA SER A 58 4.01 -2.39 31.93
C SER A 58 4.02 -2.94 30.50
N SER A 59 4.07 -2.03 29.52
CA SER A 59 4.34 -2.36 28.15
C SER A 59 5.82 -2.76 28.00
N THR A 60 6.04 -3.86 27.37
CA THR A 60 7.31 -4.35 26.84
C THR A 60 7.87 -3.36 25.79
N ASP A 61 8.46 -2.25 26.25
CA ASP A 61 9.02 -1.19 25.40
C ASP A 61 10.49 -1.42 25.03
N ASN A 62 10.99 -2.66 25.04
CA ASN A 62 12.43 -2.91 24.90
C ASN A 62 12.89 -3.51 23.57
N GLU A 63 12.04 -3.59 22.51
CA GLU A 63 12.45 -4.27 21.27
C GLU A 63 12.93 -3.35 20.12
N TYR A 64 12.86 -2.01 20.26
CA TYR A 64 13.17 -1.07 19.18
C TYR A 64 14.23 -0.01 19.50
N THR A 65 15.12 -0.21 20.47
CA THR A 65 16.05 0.84 20.92
C THR A 65 17.08 1.30 19.88
N ASN A 66 17.14 0.72 18.66
CA ASN A 66 18.00 1.14 17.56
C ASN A 66 17.28 1.10 16.19
N SER A 67 15.98 1.29 16.14
CA SER A 67 15.24 1.25 14.88
C SER A 67 15.52 2.50 14.02
N THR A 68 15.75 2.30 12.72
CA THR A 68 15.90 3.39 11.76
C THR A 68 14.56 4.11 11.59
N LYS A 69 14.54 5.43 11.75
CA LYS A 69 13.36 6.25 11.45
C LYS A 69 13.53 6.97 10.12
N VAL A 70 12.46 7.06 9.36
CA VAL A 70 12.40 7.77 8.07
C VAL A 70 11.31 8.84 8.17
N LEU A 71 11.67 10.06 7.82
CA LEU A 71 10.72 11.17 7.65
C LEU A 71 10.31 11.27 6.18
N LEU A 72 9.02 11.14 5.91
CA LEU A 72 8.40 11.52 4.64
C LEU A 72 7.80 12.92 4.81
N GLN A 73 8.39 13.92 4.16
CA GLN A 73 7.77 15.24 4.02
C GLN A 73 6.81 15.20 2.85
N THR A 74 5.53 15.35 3.10
CA THR A 74 4.52 15.34 2.04
C THR A 74 3.94 16.74 1.83
N SER A 75 3.24 16.94 0.71
CA SER A 75 2.49 18.18 0.44
C SER A 75 1.34 18.41 1.44
N MET A 76 1.00 17.42 2.27
CA MET A 76 -0.07 17.51 3.27
C MET A 76 0.44 17.42 4.72
N GLY A 77 1.76 17.33 4.94
CA GLY A 77 2.38 17.26 6.26
C GLY A 77 3.44 16.15 6.34
N ASN A 78 3.98 15.99 7.53
CA ASN A 78 5.07 15.06 7.80
C ASN A 78 4.55 13.72 8.33
N ILE A 79 5.13 12.62 7.85
CA ILE A 79 4.87 11.26 8.34
C ILE A 79 6.22 10.68 8.75
N THR A 80 6.36 10.24 10.01
CA THR A 80 7.55 9.54 10.48
C THR A 80 7.28 8.05 10.58
N ILE A 81 8.12 7.27 9.92
CA ILE A 81 8.03 5.80 9.86
C ILE A 81 9.21 5.23 10.65
N GLU A 82 8.93 4.29 11.53
CA GLU A 82 9.92 3.46 12.19
C GLU A 82 10.03 2.12 11.45
N LEU A 83 11.24 1.80 10.99
CA LEU A 83 11.49 0.56 10.24
C LEU A 83 11.77 -0.61 11.19
N ARG A 84 11.37 -1.81 10.80
CA ARG A 84 11.65 -3.05 11.50
C ARG A 84 13.10 -3.49 11.27
N ASN A 85 13.78 -3.89 12.33
CA ASN A 85 15.17 -4.37 12.26
C ASN A 85 15.26 -5.85 11.85
N ASP A 86 14.19 -6.61 12.07
CA ASP A 86 14.05 -8.02 11.73
C ASP A 86 13.57 -8.29 10.31
N MET A 87 13.46 -7.21 9.48
CA MET A 87 13.08 -7.24 8.08
C MET A 87 14.21 -6.69 7.18
N PRO A 88 15.44 -7.28 7.22
CA PRO A 88 16.62 -6.71 6.57
C PRO A 88 16.50 -6.61 5.06
N ILE A 89 15.74 -7.47 4.39
CA ILE A 89 15.52 -7.40 2.93
C ILE A 89 14.58 -6.25 2.62
N THR A 90 13.39 -6.25 3.21
CA THR A 90 12.31 -5.30 2.86
C THR A 90 12.58 -3.91 3.41
N ALA A 91 12.87 -3.79 4.73
CA ALA A 91 13.21 -2.52 5.35
C ALA A 91 14.56 -1.99 4.83
N GLY A 92 15.55 -2.87 4.58
CA GLY A 92 16.83 -2.51 3.98
C GLY A 92 16.69 -1.96 2.57
N ASN A 93 15.85 -2.56 1.74
CA ASN A 93 15.52 -2.04 0.40
C ASN A 93 14.89 -0.65 0.49
N PHE A 94 13.86 -0.48 1.32
CA PHE A 94 13.22 0.82 1.52
C PHE A 94 14.24 1.89 1.96
N LYS A 95 15.06 1.58 2.98
CA LYS A 95 16.14 2.45 3.47
C LYS A 95 17.12 2.84 2.36
N SER A 96 17.56 1.88 1.54
CA SER A 96 18.46 2.12 0.40
C SER A 96 17.83 3.06 -0.63
N LEU A 97 16.54 2.88 -0.96
CA LEU A 97 15.81 3.74 -1.89
C LEU A 97 15.61 5.16 -1.33
N VAL A 98 15.37 5.31 -0.02
CA VAL A 98 15.38 6.62 0.67
C VAL A 98 16.73 7.31 0.51
N GLN A 99 17.85 6.60 0.77
CA GLN A 99 19.21 7.14 0.63
C GLN A 99 19.55 7.58 -0.80
N LYS A 100 19.01 6.87 -1.79
CA LYS A 100 19.16 7.21 -3.22
C LYS A 100 18.26 8.37 -3.66
N GLY A 101 17.35 8.85 -2.79
CA GLY A 101 16.38 9.88 -3.14
C GLY A 101 15.26 9.41 -4.06
N THR A 102 15.08 8.10 -4.23
CA THR A 102 14.11 7.50 -5.16
C THR A 102 12.68 7.97 -4.90
N TYR A 103 12.34 8.24 -3.65
CA TYR A 103 10.99 8.67 -3.25
C TYR A 103 10.74 10.17 -3.38
N ASN A 104 11.79 10.98 -3.60
CA ASN A 104 11.64 12.44 -3.71
C ASN A 104 10.86 12.80 -4.97
N GLY A 105 9.81 13.60 -4.81
CA GLY A 105 8.91 13.99 -5.91
C GLY A 105 7.89 12.93 -6.32
N THR A 106 7.91 11.73 -5.75
CA THR A 106 6.89 10.70 -6.03
C THR A 106 5.54 11.08 -5.41
N ILE A 107 4.49 10.39 -5.81
CA ILE A 107 3.13 10.68 -5.36
C ILE A 107 2.49 9.45 -4.69
N PHE A 108 1.47 9.70 -3.87
CA PHE A 108 0.51 8.66 -3.54
C PHE A 108 -0.43 8.50 -4.73
N HIS A 109 -0.14 7.53 -5.58
CA HIS A 109 -0.84 7.32 -6.84
C HIS A 109 -2.15 6.55 -6.70
N ARG A 110 -2.40 5.90 -5.55
CA ARG A 110 -3.63 5.19 -5.22
C ARG A 110 -4.01 5.41 -3.76
N VAL A 111 -5.20 5.91 -3.53
CA VAL A 111 -5.74 6.23 -2.21
C VAL A 111 -7.15 5.68 -2.09
N ILE A 112 -7.37 4.82 -1.10
CA ILE A 112 -8.70 4.24 -0.83
C ILE A 112 -9.05 4.50 0.63
N ALA A 113 -10.09 5.29 0.86
CA ALA A 113 -10.63 5.54 2.20
C ALA A 113 -10.99 4.23 2.90
N ASN A 114 -10.72 4.14 4.20
CA ASN A 114 -10.95 2.93 5.01
C ASN A 114 -10.20 1.69 4.48
N PHE A 115 -9.06 1.91 3.83
CA PHE A 115 -8.18 0.83 3.39
C PHE A 115 -6.71 1.21 3.53
N MET A 116 -6.14 1.91 2.54
CA MET A 116 -4.71 2.25 2.52
C MET A 116 -4.42 3.45 1.62
N ILE A 117 -3.24 4.04 1.79
CA ILE A 117 -2.64 4.98 0.85
C ILE A 117 -1.38 4.34 0.25
N GLN A 118 -1.26 4.27 -1.07
CA GLN A 118 -0.17 3.62 -1.79
C GLN A 118 0.65 4.63 -2.59
N GLY A 119 1.97 4.54 -2.45
CA GLY A 119 2.94 5.41 -3.13
C GLY A 119 4.25 4.68 -3.44
N GLY A 120 5.31 5.45 -3.68
CA GLY A 120 6.67 4.93 -3.89
C GLY A 120 6.96 4.42 -5.30
N ASP A 121 6.10 4.74 -6.27
CA ASP A 121 6.38 4.53 -7.69
C ASP A 121 7.03 5.79 -8.29
N PRO A 122 8.31 5.74 -8.72
CA PRO A 122 8.96 6.90 -9.34
C PRO A 122 8.29 7.38 -10.63
N THR A 123 7.61 6.48 -11.34
CA THR A 123 6.88 6.82 -12.55
C THR A 123 5.50 7.46 -12.26
N GLY A 124 4.99 7.29 -11.03
CA GLY A 124 3.68 7.76 -10.59
C GLY A 124 2.49 7.11 -11.29
N THR A 125 2.73 6.03 -12.06
CA THR A 125 1.69 5.34 -12.85
C THR A 125 1.02 4.19 -12.10
N GLY A 126 1.66 3.69 -11.04
CA GLY A 126 1.28 2.48 -10.32
C GLY A 126 1.85 1.18 -10.93
N TYR A 127 2.46 1.25 -12.11
CA TYR A 127 3.08 0.08 -12.75
C TYR A 127 4.51 -0.19 -12.28
N GLY A 128 5.12 0.77 -11.56
CA GLY A 128 6.49 0.69 -11.10
C GLY A 128 7.52 1.09 -12.15
N ASP A 129 8.78 1.16 -11.72
CA ASP A 129 9.93 1.43 -12.57
C ASP A 129 10.72 0.13 -12.79
N PRO A 130 10.82 -0.37 -14.04
CA PRO A 130 11.54 -1.61 -14.34
C PRO A 130 13.05 -1.52 -14.10
N SER A 131 13.60 -0.33 -13.91
CA SER A 131 15.01 -0.15 -13.54
C SER A 131 15.28 -0.45 -12.05
N ILE A 132 14.25 -0.52 -11.22
CA ILE A 132 14.36 -0.88 -9.81
C ILE A 132 14.16 -2.39 -9.65
N PRO A 133 15.18 -3.12 -9.21
CA PRO A 133 15.08 -4.58 -9.03
C PRO A 133 13.98 -4.97 -8.04
N THR A 134 13.36 -6.10 -8.30
CA THR A 134 12.47 -6.74 -7.31
C THR A 134 13.29 -7.36 -6.18
N ILE A 135 12.65 -7.52 -5.02
CA ILE A 135 13.24 -8.13 -3.83
C ILE A 135 12.53 -9.45 -3.49
N LYS A 136 13.24 -10.31 -2.76
CA LYS A 136 12.66 -11.52 -2.20
C LYS A 136 11.64 -11.15 -1.13
N ASP A 137 10.51 -11.86 -1.11
CA ASP A 137 9.51 -11.73 -0.05
C ASP A 137 10.11 -12.14 1.29
N GLU A 138 9.75 -11.38 2.33
CA GLU A 138 10.22 -11.57 3.69
C GLU A 138 9.06 -11.41 4.64
N PHE A 139 8.77 -12.43 5.45
CA PHE A 139 7.67 -12.43 6.40
C PHE A 139 8.15 -12.87 7.78
N THR A 140 7.60 -12.27 8.81
CA THR A 140 7.76 -12.64 10.20
C THR A 140 6.48 -13.30 10.72
N SER A 141 6.56 -14.00 11.84
CA SER A 141 5.38 -14.66 12.45
C SER A 141 4.31 -13.67 12.94
N ASP A 142 4.68 -12.41 13.16
CA ASP A 142 3.83 -11.30 13.59
C ASP A 142 3.53 -10.31 12.45
N ASN A 143 3.54 -10.79 11.21
CA ASN A 143 3.20 -9.96 10.05
C ASN A 143 1.71 -9.64 10.02
N HIS A 144 1.32 -8.50 10.57
CA HIS A 144 -0.06 -8.03 10.61
C HIS A 144 -0.22 -6.65 9.98
N ASN A 145 -1.07 -6.56 8.97
CA ASN A 145 -1.40 -5.32 8.26
C ASN A 145 -2.45 -4.49 9.04
N VAL A 146 -2.14 -4.19 10.30
CA VAL A 146 -3.01 -3.35 11.15
C VAL A 146 -2.84 -1.87 10.84
N ARG A 147 -3.75 -1.02 11.35
CA ARG A 147 -3.68 0.43 11.17
C ARG A 147 -2.31 0.99 11.57
N GLY A 148 -1.78 1.85 10.70
CA GLY A 148 -0.50 2.53 10.88
C GLY A 148 0.72 1.74 10.43
N THR A 149 0.59 0.46 10.06
CA THR A 149 1.71 -0.29 9.49
C THR A 149 1.97 0.11 8.04
N ILE A 150 3.24 0.03 7.63
CA ILE A 150 3.69 0.17 6.25
C ILE A 150 4.11 -1.19 5.71
N ALA A 151 3.62 -1.54 4.54
CA ALA A 151 3.88 -2.82 3.89
C ALA A 151 4.34 -2.65 2.44
N MET A 152 5.11 -3.64 1.94
CA MET A 152 5.57 -3.66 0.55
C MET A 152 4.44 -4.08 -0.37
N ALA A 153 4.16 -3.23 -1.36
CA ALA A 153 3.25 -3.58 -2.44
C ALA A 153 3.93 -4.51 -3.44
N ASN A 154 3.14 -5.40 -4.04
CA ASN A 154 3.60 -6.36 -5.04
C ASN A 154 2.54 -6.57 -6.13
N THR A 155 2.86 -7.33 -7.16
CA THR A 155 1.96 -7.63 -8.29
C THR A 155 1.04 -8.83 -8.05
N GLY A 156 1.03 -9.40 -6.85
CA GLY A 156 0.38 -10.67 -6.53
C GLY A 156 1.23 -11.90 -6.90
N GLN A 157 2.41 -11.69 -7.48
CA GLN A 157 3.38 -12.76 -7.72
C GLN A 157 4.43 -12.78 -6.59
N PRO A 158 4.94 -13.95 -6.20
CA PRO A 158 6.05 -14.03 -5.25
C PRO A 158 7.27 -13.23 -5.71
N ASN A 159 7.94 -12.58 -4.76
CA ASN A 159 9.18 -11.84 -4.98
C ASN A 159 9.05 -10.70 -6.02
N SER A 160 7.88 -10.06 -6.09
CA SER A 160 7.61 -8.97 -7.04
C SER A 160 7.55 -7.59 -6.40
N GLY A 161 7.77 -7.46 -5.10
CA GLY A 161 7.97 -6.19 -4.42
C GLY A 161 9.20 -5.47 -4.94
N SER A 162 9.19 -4.13 -5.04
CA SER A 162 10.34 -3.33 -5.48
C SER A 162 10.43 -2.00 -4.70
N SER A 163 9.83 -0.91 -5.19
CA SER A 163 9.83 0.39 -4.52
C SER A 163 8.48 0.77 -3.92
N GLN A 164 7.38 0.25 -4.45
CA GLN A 164 6.05 0.66 -4.02
C GLN A 164 5.71 0.12 -2.63
N PHE A 165 5.09 0.96 -1.84
CA PHE A 165 4.61 0.64 -0.50
C PHE A 165 3.20 1.18 -0.28
N PHE A 166 2.55 0.69 0.77
CA PHE A 166 1.30 1.29 1.24
C PHE A 166 1.29 1.42 2.77
N ILE A 167 0.52 2.40 3.26
CA ILE A 167 0.28 2.60 4.69
C ILE A 167 -1.18 2.23 4.97
N ASN A 168 -1.39 1.34 5.92
CA ASN A 168 -2.71 0.87 6.33
C ASN A 168 -3.43 1.96 7.15
N VAL A 169 -4.61 2.41 6.71
CA VAL A 169 -5.40 3.42 7.45
C VAL A 169 -6.41 2.80 8.40
N VAL A 170 -6.64 1.51 8.29
CA VAL A 170 -7.45 0.69 9.20
C VAL A 170 -6.76 -0.65 9.43
N ASP A 171 -7.31 -1.49 10.32
CA ASP A 171 -6.89 -2.89 10.43
C ASP A 171 -7.37 -3.66 9.19
N ASN A 172 -6.41 -4.09 8.38
CA ASN A 172 -6.62 -4.87 7.16
C ASN A 172 -6.22 -6.35 7.33
N SER A 173 -5.69 -6.77 8.50
CA SER A 173 -5.17 -8.12 8.74
C SER A 173 -6.18 -9.23 8.43
N ASN A 174 -7.45 -8.96 8.70
CA ASN A 174 -8.54 -9.89 8.45
C ASN A 174 -9.42 -9.52 7.24
N ARG A 175 -9.01 -8.51 6.45
CA ARG A 175 -9.81 -8.04 5.30
C ARG A 175 -9.95 -9.10 4.22
N TYR A 176 -8.86 -9.83 3.96
CA TYR A 176 -8.82 -10.99 3.06
C TYR A 176 -7.99 -12.09 3.72
N ALA A 177 -8.37 -13.34 3.55
CA ALA A 177 -7.74 -14.50 4.22
C ALA A 177 -6.23 -14.62 4.00
N SER A 178 -5.67 -13.99 2.94
CA SER A 178 -4.26 -14.04 2.60
C SER A 178 -3.54 -12.68 2.72
N PHE A 179 -4.18 -11.64 3.28
CA PHE A 179 -3.60 -10.31 3.23
C PHE A 179 -2.25 -10.24 3.96
N ASP A 180 -2.20 -10.76 5.19
CA ASP A 180 -0.97 -10.79 5.99
C ASP A 180 0.10 -11.74 5.43
N THR A 181 -0.29 -12.76 4.67
CA THR A 181 0.68 -13.66 4.02
C THR A 181 1.12 -13.20 2.64
N SER A 182 0.53 -12.10 2.13
CA SER A 182 0.83 -11.56 0.80
C SER A 182 1.63 -10.26 0.82
N TYR A 183 1.49 -9.46 1.90
CA TYR A 183 2.10 -8.13 1.98
C TYR A 183 2.98 -8.01 3.22
N PRO A 184 4.31 -8.04 3.06
CA PRO A 184 5.25 -7.97 4.18
C PRO A 184 5.25 -6.58 4.82
N VAL A 185 4.95 -6.54 6.11
CA VAL A 185 5.00 -5.34 6.96
C VAL A 185 6.43 -5.11 7.42
N PHE A 186 7.01 -3.99 7.01
CA PHE A 186 8.41 -3.66 7.29
C PHE A 186 8.62 -2.44 8.20
N GLY A 187 7.53 -1.86 8.70
CA GLY A 187 7.59 -0.72 9.62
C GLY A 187 6.20 -0.23 10.05
N LYS A 188 6.21 0.84 10.80
CA LYS A 188 4.98 1.51 11.31
C LYS A 188 5.14 3.02 11.34
N VAL A 189 4.03 3.73 11.20
CA VAL A 189 3.96 5.18 11.43
C VAL A 189 4.04 5.43 12.93
N VAL A 190 5.00 6.24 13.37
CA VAL A 190 5.19 6.64 14.76
C VAL A 190 4.81 8.10 15.00
N SER A 191 4.65 8.89 13.93
CA SER A 191 4.12 10.26 14.00
C SER A 191 3.48 10.64 12.65
N GLY A 192 2.42 11.45 12.67
CA GLY A 192 1.73 11.92 11.47
C GLY A 192 0.63 10.97 10.98
N MET A 193 0.04 10.16 11.83
CA MET A 193 -1.12 9.32 11.46
C MET A 193 -2.35 10.16 11.07
N ASP A 194 -2.49 11.36 11.61
CA ASP A 194 -3.47 12.37 11.22
C ASP A 194 -3.23 12.87 9.78
N VAL A 195 -1.97 13.01 9.36
CA VAL A 195 -1.60 13.33 7.97
C VAL A 195 -1.98 12.17 7.05
N VAL A 196 -1.71 10.93 7.46
CA VAL A 196 -2.13 9.72 6.70
C VAL A 196 -3.65 9.69 6.52
N ASP A 197 -4.43 10.00 7.57
CA ASP A 197 -5.89 10.04 7.50
C ASP A 197 -6.39 11.17 6.58
N ASN A 198 -5.75 12.33 6.64
CA ASN A 198 -6.07 13.44 5.74
C ASN A 198 -5.79 13.06 4.27
N ILE A 199 -4.68 12.39 4.00
CA ILE A 199 -4.38 11.87 2.66
C ILE A 199 -5.43 10.83 2.25
N ALA A 200 -5.82 9.92 3.14
CA ALA A 200 -6.83 8.88 2.86
C ALA A 200 -8.23 9.44 2.58
N SER A 201 -8.48 10.71 2.92
CA SER A 201 -9.77 11.40 2.73
C SER A 201 -9.84 12.29 1.48
N VAL A 202 -8.76 12.41 0.69
CA VAL A 202 -8.78 13.25 -0.52
C VAL A 202 -9.72 12.69 -1.58
N ALA A 203 -10.28 13.57 -2.41
CA ALA A 203 -11.10 13.14 -3.53
C ALA A 203 -10.24 12.40 -4.57
N THR A 204 -10.77 11.28 -5.07
CA THR A 204 -10.10 10.42 -6.05
C THR A 204 -10.95 10.26 -7.32
N ASP A 205 -10.31 9.84 -8.40
CA ASP A 205 -10.98 9.41 -9.62
C ASP A 205 -11.50 7.95 -9.53
N ALA A 206 -12.06 7.45 -10.63
CA ALA A 206 -12.58 6.07 -10.70
C ALA A 206 -11.51 4.98 -10.57
N ASN A 207 -10.24 5.33 -10.62
CA ASN A 207 -9.10 4.42 -10.45
C ASN A 207 -8.41 4.61 -9.09
N ASP A 208 -9.09 5.21 -8.11
CA ASP A 208 -8.57 5.51 -6.77
C ASP A 208 -7.39 6.50 -6.78
N ARG A 209 -7.14 7.23 -7.87
CA ARG A 209 -6.06 8.20 -7.97
C ARG A 209 -6.54 9.56 -7.43
N PRO A 210 -5.78 10.20 -6.53
CA PRO A 210 -6.11 11.54 -6.06
C PRO A 210 -6.28 12.54 -7.23
N LEU A 211 -7.38 13.33 -7.21
CA LEU A 211 -7.64 14.37 -8.21
C LEU A 211 -6.58 15.47 -8.17
N GLN A 212 -5.99 15.73 -7.01
CA GLN A 212 -4.81 16.57 -6.82
C GLN A 212 -3.69 15.69 -6.27
N ASN A 213 -2.53 15.73 -6.91
CA ASN A 213 -1.41 14.92 -6.50
C ASN A 213 -1.00 15.23 -5.05
N VAL A 214 -0.95 14.19 -4.22
CA VAL A 214 -0.31 14.24 -2.91
C VAL A 214 1.13 13.76 -3.09
N THR A 215 2.09 14.68 -2.94
CA THR A 215 3.50 14.45 -3.27
C THR A 215 4.32 14.17 -2.03
N ILE A 216 5.21 13.20 -2.10
CA ILE A 216 6.33 13.01 -1.17
C ILE A 216 7.43 13.97 -1.63
N ILE A 217 7.53 15.12 -0.98
CA ILE A 217 8.51 16.16 -1.34
C ILE A 217 9.92 15.63 -1.12
N SER A 218 10.14 14.98 0.02
CA SER A 218 11.41 14.32 0.35
C SER A 218 11.19 13.15 1.30
N ALA A 219 12.10 12.18 1.25
CA ALA A 219 12.22 11.09 2.20
C ALA A 219 13.64 11.11 2.78
N THR A 220 13.79 11.16 4.11
CA THR A 220 15.10 11.26 4.78
C THR A 220 15.18 10.33 5.99
N ILE A 221 16.36 9.73 6.19
CA ILE A 221 16.63 8.95 7.41
C ILE A 221 16.90 9.96 8.53
N LEU A 222 16.21 9.78 9.66
CA LEU A 222 16.45 10.56 10.86
C LEU A 222 17.65 9.99 11.64
N PRO A 223 18.41 10.88 12.34
CA PRO A 223 19.55 10.48 13.16
C PRO A 223 19.14 9.64 14.38
#